data_218af691977dc9770417cca28e72e47e
#
_entry.id   218af691977dc9770417cca28e72e47e
#
_cell.length_a   1.000
_cell.length_b   1.000
_cell.length_c   1.000
_cell.angle_alpha   90.00
_cell.angle_beta   90.00
_cell.angle_gamma   90.00
#
_symmetry.space_group_name_H-M   'P 1'
#
loop_
_entity.id
_entity.type
_entity.pdbx_description
1 polymer ?
#
loop_
_entity_poly.entity_id
_entity_poly.type
_entity_poly.pdbx_seq_one_letter_code
_entity_poly.pdbx_strand_id
1 'polypeptide(L)'
;IIKYDNPKQVGSDRIVNAVAAYHKYGGPVIIIDFGTATTFCAVSKNAEYLGGAIAPGIKIASEALFEKTAKLPKIELEDPGKAICRNTINSMQAGVVYGHMGMIKFIVEKMKKEIINCASIGCCDDEIIKVIGTGGMPTMIDKGTQVFDEVEPHLTLEGLALIYEKNNDNSR
;
A
#
# COMPACT_ATOMS: atom_id res chain seq x y z
N ILE A 1 10.24 -16.63 -1.90
CA ILE A 1 10.42 -17.01 -0.48
C ILE A 1 9.66 -15.98 0.39
N ILE A 2 8.93 -16.45 1.39
CA ILE A 2 8.19 -15.59 2.34
C ILE A 2 8.97 -15.54 3.66
N LYS A 3 9.50 -14.36 4.01
CA LYS A 3 10.25 -14.08 5.24
C LYS A 3 9.32 -13.55 6.34
N TYR A 4 8.21 -14.23 6.56
CA TYR A 4 7.24 -13.89 7.60
C TYR A 4 7.34 -14.93 8.72
N ASP A 5 7.19 -14.54 9.98
CA ASP A 5 7.31 -15.46 11.13
C ASP A 5 6.40 -16.68 10.96
N ASN A 6 5.17 -16.45 10.50
CA ASN A 6 4.27 -17.50 10.06
C ASN A 6 3.77 -17.20 8.63
N PRO A 7 4.35 -17.82 7.59
CA PRO A 7 3.96 -17.59 6.20
C PRO A 7 2.48 -17.81 5.88
N LYS A 8 1.80 -18.65 6.65
CA LYS A 8 0.36 -18.93 6.47
C LYS A 8 -0.55 -17.77 6.88
N GLN A 9 -0.02 -16.77 7.60
CA GLN A 9 -0.77 -15.58 8.00
C GLN A 9 -0.72 -14.46 6.96
N VAL A 10 0.08 -14.61 5.91
CA VAL A 10 0.10 -13.63 4.82
C VAL A 10 -1.13 -13.82 3.95
N GLY A 11 -1.95 -12.79 3.81
CA GLY A 11 -3.11 -12.80 2.93
C GLY A 11 -2.71 -13.11 1.48
N SER A 12 -3.53 -13.90 0.80
CA SER A 12 -3.26 -14.31 -0.59
C SER A 12 -3.19 -13.12 -1.55
N ASP A 13 -4.01 -12.11 -1.35
CA ASP A 13 -4.00 -10.84 -2.09
C ASP A 13 -2.64 -10.14 -2.02
N ARG A 14 -2.03 -10.09 -0.85
CA ARG A 14 -0.70 -9.51 -0.64
C ARG A 14 0.40 -10.27 -1.37
N ILE A 15 0.31 -11.61 -1.38
CA ILE A 15 1.26 -12.45 -2.13
C ILE A 15 1.08 -12.24 -3.63
N VAL A 16 -0.14 -12.23 -4.11
CA VAL A 16 -0.48 -12.01 -5.52
C VAL A 16 0.06 -10.66 -6.01
N ASN A 17 -0.18 -9.59 -5.25
CA ASN A 17 0.34 -8.26 -5.57
C ASN A 17 1.87 -8.22 -5.56
N ALA A 18 2.51 -8.90 -4.61
CA ALA A 18 3.96 -9.00 -4.54
C ALA A 18 4.57 -9.73 -5.75
N VAL A 19 3.94 -10.81 -6.19
CA VAL A 19 4.36 -11.55 -7.40
C VAL A 19 4.26 -10.68 -8.65
N ALA A 20 3.13 -9.99 -8.84
CA ALA A 20 2.92 -9.10 -9.98
C ALA A 20 3.93 -7.96 -10.01
N ALA A 21 4.06 -7.23 -8.90
CA ALA A 21 4.97 -6.10 -8.81
C ALA A 21 6.43 -6.51 -9.03
N TYR A 22 6.87 -7.61 -8.42
CA TYR A 22 8.21 -8.10 -8.62
C TYR A 22 8.46 -8.56 -10.06
N HIS A 23 7.50 -9.24 -10.68
CA HIS A 23 7.61 -9.67 -12.08
C HIS A 23 7.75 -8.49 -13.04
N LYS A 24 7.02 -7.41 -12.80
CA LYS A 24 6.95 -6.24 -13.68
C LYS A 24 8.11 -5.25 -13.46
N TYR A 25 8.50 -5.06 -12.22
CA TYR A 25 9.43 -3.99 -11.83
C TYR A 25 10.75 -4.48 -11.23
N GLY A 26 10.85 -5.77 -10.92
CA GLY A 26 11.95 -6.29 -10.12
C GLY A 26 11.83 -5.87 -8.65
N GLY A 27 12.93 -5.99 -7.93
CA GLY A 27 13.05 -5.55 -6.54
C GLY A 27 14.34 -4.75 -6.31
N PRO A 28 14.44 -4.03 -5.20
CA PRO A 28 13.45 -3.96 -4.11
C PRO A 28 12.22 -3.13 -4.48
N VAL A 29 11.03 -3.56 -4.03
CA VAL A 29 9.77 -2.89 -4.33
C VAL A 29 8.85 -2.85 -3.10
N ILE A 30 8.17 -1.70 -2.90
CA ILE A 30 7.11 -1.52 -1.90
C ILE A 30 5.79 -1.45 -2.65
N ILE A 31 4.81 -2.21 -2.22
CA ILE A 31 3.46 -2.25 -2.78
C ILE A 31 2.48 -1.71 -1.74
N ILE A 32 1.61 -0.78 -2.14
CA ILE A 32 0.56 -0.21 -1.30
C ILE A 32 -0.77 -0.51 -1.96
N ASP A 33 -1.60 -1.29 -1.27
CA ASP A 33 -2.94 -1.64 -1.75
C ASP A 33 -4.01 -0.92 -0.93
N PHE A 34 -4.87 -0.20 -1.64
CA PHE A 34 -5.97 0.60 -1.09
C PHE A 34 -7.28 -0.17 -1.17
N GLY A 35 -7.42 -1.16 -0.31
CA GLY A 35 -8.64 -1.95 -0.12
C GLY A 35 -9.43 -1.54 1.13
N THR A 36 -10.12 -2.52 1.71
CA THR A 36 -10.77 -2.41 3.02
C THR A 36 -9.76 -2.01 4.11
N ALA A 37 -8.58 -2.62 4.08
CA ALA A 37 -7.40 -2.13 4.77
C ALA A 37 -6.46 -1.46 3.75
N THR A 38 -5.62 -0.54 4.21
CA THR A 38 -4.45 -0.10 3.45
C THR A 38 -3.29 -0.98 3.85
N THR A 39 -2.81 -1.80 2.92
CA THR A 39 -1.69 -2.71 3.18
C THR A 39 -0.42 -2.22 2.51
N PHE A 40 0.71 -2.41 3.20
CA PHE A 40 2.05 -2.09 2.73
C PHE A 40 2.84 -3.38 2.70
N CYS A 41 3.42 -3.73 1.57
CA CYS A 41 4.21 -4.94 1.40
C CYS A 41 5.58 -4.58 0.85
N ALA A 42 6.64 -5.22 1.37
CA ALA A 42 7.99 -5.08 0.86
C ALA A 42 8.49 -6.39 0.27
N VAL A 43 9.11 -6.28 -0.89
CA VAL A 43 9.78 -7.40 -1.57
C VAL A 43 11.23 -7.01 -1.80
N SER A 44 12.16 -7.90 -1.47
CA SER A 44 13.59 -7.69 -1.66
C SER A 44 14.01 -7.83 -3.13
N LYS A 45 15.24 -7.42 -3.42
CA LYS A 45 15.91 -7.65 -4.71
C LYS A 45 15.92 -9.13 -5.12
N ASN A 46 15.95 -10.04 -4.16
CA ASN A 46 16.02 -11.49 -4.38
C ASN A 46 14.65 -12.17 -4.41
N ALA A 47 13.56 -11.43 -4.71
CA ALA A 47 12.19 -11.96 -4.71
C ALA A 47 11.73 -12.53 -3.35
N GLU A 48 12.23 -12.00 -2.24
CA GLU A 48 11.79 -12.40 -0.91
C GLU A 48 10.72 -11.43 -0.41
N TYR A 49 9.56 -11.96 -0.03
CA TYR A 49 8.52 -11.19 0.64
C TYR A 49 8.97 -10.93 2.08
N LEU A 50 9.30 -9.68 2.39
CA LEU A 50 9.90 -9.30 3.68
C LEU A 50 8.87 -9.08 4.79
N GLY A 51 7.64 -8.80 4.41
CA GLY A 51 6.59 -8.41 5.34
C GLY A 51 6.00 -7.04 4.98
N GLY A 52 5.49 -6.33 5.99
CA GLY A 52 4.93 -5.02 5.77
C GLY A 52 4.05 -4.53 6.91
N ALA A 53 3.19 -3.53 6.63
CA ALA A 53 2.26 -2.94 7.57
C ALA A 53 0.81 -3.07 7.09
N ILE A 54 -0.13 -3.02 8.03
CA ILE A 54 -1.57 -3.02 7.76
C ILE A 54 -2.17 -1.86 8.56
N ALA A 55 -2.89 -0.99 7.88
CA ALA A 55 -3.59 0.13 8.48
C ALA A 55 -5.08 0.10 8.10
N PRO A 56 -5.94 0.79 8.83
CA PRO A 56 -7.33 0.97 8.41
C PRO A 56 -7.39 1.61 7.02
N GLY A 57 -8.24 1.11 6.13
CA GLY A 57 -8.50 1.77 4.86
C GLY A 57 -9.17 3.12 5.08
N ILE A 58 -8.98 4.05 4.15
CA ILE A 58 -9.46 5.43 4.29
C ILE A 58 -11.00 5.50 4.44
N LYS A 59 -11.74 4.59 3.79
CA LYS A 59 -13.21 4.49 3.93
C LYS A 59 -13.59 4.05 5.33
N ILE A 60 -12.93 3.01 5.86
CA ILE A 60 -13.17 2.54 7.24
C ILE A 60 -12.85 3.64 8.26
N ALA A 61 -11.75 4.38 8.07
CA ALA A 61 -11.39 5.48 8.95
C ALA A 61 -12.47 6.59 8.96
N SER A 62 -13.03 6.91 7.80
CA SER A 62 -14.13 7.86 7.67
C SER A 62 -15.42 7.35 8.31
N GLU A 63 -15.79 6.09 8.06
CA GLU A 63 -16.99 5.45 8.62
C GLU A 63 -16.91 5.35 10.13
N ALA A 64 -15.74 5.02 10.68
CA ALA A 64 -15.54 4.94 12.12
C ALA A 64 -15.80 6.28 12.83
N LEU A 65 -15.49 7.42 12.23
CA LEU A 65 -15.82 8.74 12.78
C LEU A 65 -17.33 8.95 12.85
N PHE A 66 -18.07 8.57 11.83
CA PHE A 66 -19.53 8.64 11.82
C PHE A 66 -20.16 7.67 12.83
N GLU A 67 -19.75 6.39 12.82
CA GLU A 67 -20.37 5.36 13.63
C GLU A 67 -20.07 5.45 15.13
N LYS A 68 -18.87 5.92 15.49
CA LYS A 68 -18.39 5.95 16.88
C LYS A 68 -18.54 7.29 17.57
N THR A 69 -19.12 8.28 16.90
CA THR A 69 -19.34 9.61 17.50
C THR A 69 -20.80 10.02 17.41
N ALA A 70 -21.25 10.83 18.36
CA ALA A 70 -22.66 11.23 18.46
C ALA A 70 -23.09 12.33 17.48
N LYS A 71 -22.14 13.07 16.90
CA LYS A 71 -22.45 14.31 16.16
C LYS A 71 -21.76 14.44 14.80
N LEU A 72 -20.85 13.54 14.45
CA LEU A 72 -20.17 13.63 13.17
C LEU A 72 -21.03 13.01 12.07
N PRO A 73 -21.29 13.73 10.96
CA PRO A 73 -22.08 13.21 9.86
C PRO A 73 -21.29 12.22 9.01
N LYS A 74 -21.99 11.42 8.19
CA LYS A 74 -21.37 10.69 7.10
C LYS A 74 -20.88 11.68 6.05
N ILE A 75 -19.65 11.48 5.57
CA ILE A 75 -19.02 12.37 4.58
C ILE A 75 -18.58 11.60 3.35
N GLU A 76 -18.49 12.27 2.23
CA GLU A 76 -17.78 11.79 1.06
C GLU A 76 -16.28 12.12 1.18
N LEU A 77 -15.45 11.23 0.63
CA LEU A 77 -13.99 11.39 0.69
C LEU A 77 -13.52 12.27 -0.46
N GLU A 78 -13.31 13.54 -0.15
CA GLU A 78 -12.81 14.55 -1.08
C GLU A 78 -11.67 15.34 -0.44
N ASP A 79 -10.75 15.84 -1.26
CA ASP A 79 -9.70 16.74 -0.80
C ASP A 79 -10.30 18.13 -0.57
N PRO A 80 -10.33 18.64 0.67
CA PRO A 80 -10.88 19.98 0.97
C PRO A 80 -9.94 21.13 0.56
N GLY A 81 -8.76 20.85 0.01
CA GLY A 81 -7.77 21.82 -0.45
C GLY A 81 -7.05 22.59 0.65
N LYS A 82 -7.38 22.37 1.92
CA LYS A 82 -6.77 23.04 3.08
C LYS A 82 -6.98 22.26 4.37
N ALA A 83 -6.03 22.37 5.29
CA ALA A 83 -6.07 21.68 6.58
C ALA A 83 -6.89 22.45 7.65
N ILE A 84 -6.87 23.80 7.61
CA ILE A 84 -7.64 24.63 8.55
C ILE A 84 -9.02 24.90 7.94
N CYS A 85 -10.00 24.05 8.30
CA CYS A 85 -11.36 24.13 7.80
C CYS A 85 -12.29 24.83 8.82
N ARG A 86 -13.42 25.40 8.33
CA ARG A 86 -14.36 26.17 9.16
C ARG A 86 -15.74 25.53 9.27
N ASN A 87 -15.89 24.27 8.91
CA ASN A 87 -17.09 23.45 9.08
C ASN A 87 -16.70 22.01 9.35
N THR A 88 -17.62 21.25 9.93
CA THR A 88 -17.38 19.88 10.37
C THR A 88 -17.02 18.94 9.21
N ILE A 89 -17.74 19.02 8.09
CA ILE A 89 -17.52 18.14 6.94
C ILE A 89 -16.11 18.29 6.40
N ASN A 90 -15.70 19.51 6.06
CA ASN A 90 -14.36 19.75 5.53
C ASN A 90 -13.26 19.45 6.57
N SER A 91 -13.53 19.66 7.86
CA SER A 91 -12.58 19.31 8.93
C SER A 91 -12.38 17.80 9.03
N MET A 92 -13.45 17.01 8.88
CA MET A 92 -13.36 15.54 8.81
C MET A 92 -12.62 15.10 7.56
N GLN A 93 -12.95 15.68 6.39
CA GLN A 93 -12.25 15.40 5.13
C GLN A 93 -10.75 15.69 5.25
N ALA A 94 -10.38 16.85 5.77
CA ALA A 94 -8.98 17.21 5.99
C ALA A 94 -8.25 16.22 6.90
N GLY A 95 -8.87 15.88 8.04
CA GLY A 95 -8.29 14.92 8.98
C GLY A 95 -8.10 13.52 8.38
N VAL A 96 -9.12 13.02 7.69
CA VAL A 96 -9.07 11.67 7.09
C VAL A 96 -8.12 11.64 5.90
N VAL A 97 -8.25 12.59 4.96
CA VAL A 97 -7.45 12.57 3.72
C VAL A 97 -5.98 12.88 3.99
N TYR A 98 -5.70 14.01 4.67
CA TYR A 98 -4.30 14.38 4.95
C TYR A 98 -3.65 13.51 6.00
N GLY A 99 -4.43 13.00 6.97
CA GLY A 99 -3.93 12.00 7.91
C GLY A 99 -3.49 10.72 7.20
N HIS A 100 -4.29 10.26 6.23
CA HIS A 100 -3.96 9.09 5.42
C HIS A 100 -2.72 9.32 4.54
N MET A 101 -2.65 10.47 3.87
CA MET A 101 -1.48 10.89 3.10
C MET A 101 -0.21 10.92 3.97
N GLY A 102 -0.29 11.52 5.15
CA GLY A 102 0.84 11.57 6.10
C GLY A 102 1.27 10.21 6.59
N MET A 103 0.32 9.33 6.92
CA MET A 103 0.57 7.94 7.30
C MET A 103 1.33 7.19 6.19
N ILE A 104 0.88 7.30 4.94
CA ILE A 104 1.49 6.62 3.81
C ILE A 104 2.93 7.10 3.61
N LYS A 105 3.16 8.41 3.55
CA LYS A 105 4.51 8.97 3.43
C LYS A 105 5.44 8.45 4.53
N PHE A 106 4.99 8.51 5.77
CA PHE A 106 5.78 8.12 6.92
C PHE A 106 6.14 6.62 6.90
N ILE A 107 5.15 5.75 6.61
CA ILE A 107 5.38 4.30 6.56
C ILE A 107 6.33 3.96 5.42
N VAL A 108 6.13 4.52 4.22
CA VAL A 108 7.02 4.29 3.06
C VAL A 108 8.45 4.71 3.37
N GLU A 109 8.65 5.89 3.97
CA GLU A 109 9.97 6.34 4.36
C GLU A 109 10.65 5.41 5.38
N LYS A 110 9.89 4.90 6.34
CA LYS A 110 10.38 3.91 7.30
C LYS A 110 10.78 2.61 6.61
N MET A 111 9.90 2.07 5.74
CA MET A 111 10.18 0.84 5.00
C MET A 111 11.42 1.00 4.10
N LYS A 112 11.55 2.12 3.37
CA LYS A 112 12.74 2.39 2.56
C LYS A 112 14.01 2.37 3.40
N LYS A 113 14.00 3.01 4.56
CA LYS A 113 15.16 2.99 5.49
C LYS A 113 15.49 1.60 6.00
N GLU A 114 14.48 0.79 6.32
CA GLU A 114 14.67 -0.58 6.79
C GLU A 114 15.24 -1.48 5.69
N ILE A 115 14.75 -1.34 4.45
CA ILE A 115 15.27 -2.09 3.29
C ILE A 115 16.74 -1.75 3.03
N ILE A 116 17.11 -0.46 3.05
CA ILE A 116 18.49 0.00 2.83
C ILE A 116 19.42 -0.49 3.96
N ASN A 117 19.00 -0.36 5.21
CA ASN A 117 19.84 -0.69 6.37
C ASN A 117 19.97 -2.20 6.63
N CYS A 118 19.22 -3.03 5.96
CA CYS A 118 19.26 -4.47 6.16
C CYS A 118 20.29 -5.13 5.23
N ALA A 119 21.51 -5.30 5.69
CA ALA A 119 22.60 -5.96 4.95
C ALA A 119 22.24 -7.37 4.43
N SER A 120 21.30 -8.05 5.08
CA SER A 120 20.80 -9.37 4.65
C SER A 120 19.85 -9.32 3.45
N ILE A 121 19.34 -8.15 3.09
CA ILE A 121 18.43 -7.96 1.95
C ILE A 121 19.20 -7.73 0.63
N GLY A 122 20.52 -7.52 0.71
CA GLY A 122 21.39 -7.36 -0.46
C GLY A 122 21.22 -6.04 -1.21
N CYS A 123 20.60 -5.03 -0.56
CA CYS A 123 20.51 -3.69 -1.15
C CYS A 123 21.82 -2.91 -0.92
N CYS A 124 22.32 -2.28 -1.96
CA CYS A 124 23.37 -1.27 -1.87
C CYS A 124 22.73 0.11 -1.70
N ASP A 125 23.44 1.08 -1.13
CA ASP A 125 22.95 2.44 -0.86
C ASP A 125 22.40 3.17 -2.11
N ASP A 126 22.76 2.71 -3.31
CA ASP A 126 22.37 3.33 -4.60
C ASP A 126 21.15 2.63 -5.26
N GLU A 127 20.50 1.64 -4.63
CA GLU A 127 19.36 0.95 -5.24
C GLU A 127 18.07 1.77 -5.12
N ILE A 128 17.41 1.99 -6.25
CA ILE A 128 16.11 2.66 -6.31
C ILE A 128 15.03 1.70 -5.83
N ILE A 129 14.41 1.99 -4.69
CA ILE A 129 13.26 1.25 -4.18
C ILE A 129 12.00 1.82 -4.82
N LYS A 130 11.40 1.07 -5.73
CA LYS A 130 10.14 1.47 -6.35
C LYS A 130 8.97 1.35 -5.40
N VAL A 131 8.00 2.27 -5.52
CA VAL A 131 6.75 2.28 -4.75
C VAL A 131 5.59 2.19 -5.72
N ILE A 132 4.81 1.13 -5.62
CA ILE A 132 3.69 0.82 -6.51
C ILE A 132 2.38 0.95 -5.73
N GLY A 133 1.45 1.76 -6.25
CA GLY A 133 0.10 1.89 -5.72
C GLY A 133 -0.88 1.01 -6.49
N THR A 134 -1.79 0.33 -5.77
CA THR A 134 -2.89 -0.44 -6.37
C THR A 134 -4.18 -0.30 -5.57
N GLY A 135 -5.28 -0.84 -6.07
CA GLY A 135 -6.59 -0.77 -5.41
C GLY A 135 -7.44 0.45 -5.80
N GLY A 136 -8.36 0.82 -4.93
CA GLY A 136 -9.44 1.74 -5.30
C GLY A 136 -9.15 3.24 -5.28
N MET A 137 -8.09 3.71 -4.62
CA MET A 137 -7.88 5.16 -4.37
C MET A 137 -6.44 5.68 -4.48
N PRO A 138 -5.50 5.00 -5.15
CA PRO A 138 -4.12 5.47 -5.17
C PRO A 138 -3.98 6.85 -5.84
N THR A 139 -4.75 7.13 -6.88
CA THR A 139 -4.67 8.40 -7.64
C THR A 139 -5.02 9.64 -6.80
N MET A 140 -6.01 9.54 -5.90
CA MET A 140 -6.36 10.66 -5.01
C MET A 140 -5.24 10.95 -4.01
N ILE A 141 -4.65 9.90 -3.47
CA ILE A 141 -3.55 9.99 -2.52
C ILE A 141 -2.27 10.48 -3.21
N ASP A 142 -2.02 10.03 -4.42
CA ASP A 142 -0.82 10.40 -5.18
C ASP A 142 -0.75 11.89 -5.48
N LYS A 143 -1.87 12.52 -5.85
CA LYS A 143 -1.94 13.97 -6.08
C LYS A 143 -1.38 14.81 -4.93
N GLY A 144 -1.53 14.36 -3.69
CA GLY A 144 -1.05 15.06 -2.51
C GLY A 144 0.26 14.52 -1.94
N THR A 145 0.71 13.34 -2.37
CA THR A 145 1.88 12.69 -1.78
C THR A 145 3.06 12.60 -2.74
N GLN A 146 2.80 12.34 -4.03
CA GLN A 146 3.83 12.01 -5.02
C GLN A 146 4.76 10.89 -4.55
N VAL A 147 4.18 9.89 -3.87
CA VAL A 147 4.93 8.81 -3.24
C VAL A 147 5.09 7.60 -4.16
N PHE A 148 4.19 7.47 -5.15
CA PHE A 148 4.21 6.35 -6.08
C PHE A 148 5.09 6.63 -7.29
N ASP A 149 5.91 5.65 -7.64
CA ASP A 149 6.60 5.63 -8.93
C ASP A 149 5.65 5.19 -10.03
N GLU A 150 4.70 4.28 -9.70
CA GLU A 150 3.68 3.79 -10.61
C GLU A 150 2.36 3.48 -9.88
N VAL A 151 1.25 3.60 -10.60
CA VAL A 151 -0.09 3.22 -10.13
C VAL A 151 -0.65 2.14 -11.03
N GLU A 152 -0.93 0.97 -10.47
CA GLU A 152 -1.34 -0.25 -11.16
C GLU A 152 -2.73 -0.72 -10.67
N PRO A 153 -3.83 -0.22 -11.25
CA PRO A 153 -5.17 -0.56 -10.79
C PRO A 153 -5.52 -2.05 -10.91
N HIS A 154 -4.85 -2.77 -11.79
CA HIS A 154 -5.12 -4.18 -12.10
C HIS A 154 -4.06 -5.14 -11.58
N LEU A 155 -3.16 -4.69 -10.71
CA LEU A 155 -2.02 -5.47 -10.22
C LEU A 155 -2.42 -6.85 -9.68
N THR A 156 -3.51 -6.92 -8.92
CA THR A 156 -4.01 -8.18 -8.36
C THR A 156 -4.45 -9.16 -9.45
N LEU A 157 -5.13 -8.67 -10.49
CA LEU A 157 -5.57 -9.52 -11.61
C LEU A 157 -4.39 -10.02 -12.42
N GLU A 158 -3.41 -9.16 -12.68
CA GLU A 158 -2.17 -9.53 -13.35
C GLU A 158 -1.40 -10.60 -12.57
N GLY A 159 -1.33 -10.45 -11.24
CA GLY A 159 -0.68 -11.43 -10.37
C GLY A 159 -1.38 -12.79 -10.34
N LEU A 160 -2.71 -12.81 -10.36
CA LEU A 160 -3.49 -14.05 -10.46
C LEU A 160 -3.23 -14.75 -11.79
N ALA A 161 -3.20 -14.02 -12.91
CA ALA A 161 -2.89 -14.58 -14.22
C ALA A 161 -1.48 -15.20 -14.25
N LEU A 162 -0.47 -14.47 -13.76
CA LEU A 162 0.90 -14.96 -13.67
C LEU A 162 1.04 -16.23 -12.83
N ILE A 163 0.37 -16.30 -11.69
CA ILE A 163 0.42 -17.49 -10.83
C ILE A 163 -0.28 -18.66 -11.50
N TYR A 164 -1.40 -18.44 -12.18
CA TYR A 164 -2.13 -19.47 -12.92
C TYR A 164 -1.27 -20.06 -14.06
N GLU A 165 -0.63 -19.22 -14.86
CA GLU A 165 0.25 -19.64 -15.95
C GLU A 165 1.42 -20.49 -15.43
N LYS A 166 2.12 -20.01 -14.40
CA LYS A 166 3.25 -20.74 -13.79
C LYS A 166 2.88 -22.11 -13.24
N ASN A 167 1.67 -22.25 -12.68
CA ASN A 167 1.22 -23.54 -12.16
C ASN A 167 0.82 -24.51 -13.29
N ASN A 168 0.31 -24.03 -14.41
CA ASN A 168 -0.05 -24.88 -15.55
C ASN A 168 1.16 -25.32 -16.37
N ASP A 169 2.19 -24.48 -16.50
CA ASP A 169 3.43 -24.85 -17.21
C ASP A 169 4.23 -25.91 -16.46
N ASN A 170 4.18 -25.93 -15.12
CA ASN A 170 4.80 -26.95 -14.29
C ASN A 170 4.03 -28.31 -14.29
N SER A 171 2.87 -28.37 -14.92
CA SER A 171 2.02 -29.57 -15.01
C SER A 171 2.16 -30.30 -16.36
N ARG A 172 3.01 -29.81 -17.25
CA ARG A 172 3.41 -30.42 -18.54
C ARG A 172 4.82 -30.94 -18.47
#